data_d8603d3a87cca46d6557ccf0b99229a0
#
_entry.id   d8603d3a87cca46d6557ccf0b99229a0
#
_cell.length_a   1.000
_cell.length_b   1.000
_cell.length_c   1.000
_cell.angle_alpha   90.00
_cell.angle_beta   90.00
_cell.angle_gamma   90.00
#
_symmetry.space_group_name_H-M   'P 1'
#
loop_
_entity.id
_entity.type
_entity.pdbx_description
1 polymer ?
#
loop_
_entity_poly.entity_id
_entity_poly.type
_entity_poly.pdbx_seq_one_letter_code
_entity_poly.pdbx_strand_id
1 'polypeptide(L)'
;MSIDHDLHQMLFQQREAQTQHLEYNQEFQYYNAIASGDIENVSRYFMKEDDQAYSGDEYGKLSGDSLRNARYHFVVAVALITRICVEHGMERETAYTLSDIFIQKMDHLQTVSQVAALHNTMVVDFTKRMQKQKKENAYSIYVMRAIEYISAHLHDKLQIAAIRLPRQQAVT
;
A
#
# COMPACT_ATOMS: atom_id res chain seq x y z
N MET A 1 -16.02 -6.49 32.94
CA MET A 1 -15.77 -5.04 32.80
C MET A 1 -16.47 -4.55 31.55
N SER A 2 -16.96 -3.31 31.56
CA SER A 2 -17.60 -2.71 30.37
C SER A 2 -16.51 -2.15 29.47
N ILE A 3 -16.64 -2.30 28.15
CA ILE A 3 -15.75 -1.69 27.14
C ILE A 3 -15.62 -0.19 27.33
N ASP A 4 -16.70 0.49 27.74
CA ASP A 4 -16.67 1.94 28.02
C ASP A 4 -15.74 2.29 29.18
N HIS A 5 -15.71 1.46 30.23
CA HIS A 5 -14.79 1.67 31.34
C HIS A 5 -13.33 1.52 30.88
N ASP A 6 -13.04 0.45 30.14
CA ASP A 6 -11.71 0.18 29.61
C ASP A 6 -11.25 1.30 28.64
N LEU A 7 -12.17 1.77 27.78
CA LEU A 7 -11.91 2.90 26.88
C LEU A 7 -11.53 4.18 27.64
N HIS A 8 -12.33 4.56 28.65
CA HIS A 8 -12.04 5.75 29.46
C HIS A 8 -10.70 5.64 30.18
N GLN A 9 -10.37 4.48 30.72
CA GLN A 9 -9.11 4.23 31.39
C GLN A 9 -7.92 4.34 30.41
N MET A 10 -8.01 3.73 29.23
CA MET A 10 -6.96 3.83 28.21
C MET A 10 -6.78 5.26 27.70
N LEU A 11 -7.85 5.98 27.41
CA LEU A 11 -7.78 7.39 26.97
C LEU A 11 -7.17 8.30 28.06
N PHE A 12 -7.43 8.02 29.34
CA PHE A 12 -6.81 8.74 30.44
C PHE A 12 -5.29 8.47 30.46
N GLN A 13 -4.86 7.20 30.39
CA GLN A 13 -3.46 6.82 30.37
C GLN A 13 -2.70 7.42 29.19
N GLN A 14 -3.29 7.43 27.98
CA GLN A 14 -2.70 8.05 26.79
C GLN A 14 -2.47 9.55 26.98
N ARG A 15 -3.45 10.25 27.58
CA ARG A 15 -3.29 11.69 27.89
C ARG A 15 -2.18 11.98 28.89
N GLU A 16 -2.10 11.19 29.95
CA GLU A 16 -1.04 11.33 30.97
C GLU A 16 0.35 11.03 30.39
N ALA A 17 0.44 10.02 29.53
CA ALA A 17 1.68 9.64 28.85
C ALA A 17 2.02 10.53 27.64
N GLN A 18 1.13 11.45 27.24
CA GLN A 18 1.24 12.27 26.03
C GLN A 18 1.45 11.44 24.75
N THR A 19 0.95 10.19 24.74
CA THR A 19 1.02 9.30 23.58
C THR A 19 -0.16 9.58 22.64
N GLN A 20 0.14 9.72 21.35
CA GLN A 20 -0.87 9.90 20.31
C GLN A 20 -0.63 8.88 19.21
N HIS A 21 -1.70 8.32 18.67
CA HIS A 21 -1.62 7.50 17.47
C HIS A 21 -1.15 8.36 16.29
N LEU A 22 -0.57 7.68 15.30
CA LEU A 22 -0.17 8.31 14.04
C LEU A 22 -1.35 9.12 13.45
N GLU A 23 -1.06 10.32 12.94
CA GLU A 23 -2.10 11.12 12.32
C GLU A 23 -2.72 10.39 11.12
N TYR A 24 -4.04 10.32 11.10
CA TYR A 24 -4.81 9.66 10.04
C TYR A 24 -4.36 10.07 8.62
N ASN A 25 -4.08 11.37 8.41
CA ASN A 25 -3.64 11.86 7.10
C ASN A 25 -2.26 11.31 6.69
N GLN A 26 -1.34 11.11 7.63
CA GLN A 26 -0.01 10.55 7.35
C GLN A 26 -0.11 9.07 7.00
N GLU A 27 -0.90 8.32 7.76
CA GLU A 27 -1.18 6.92 7.48
C GLU A 27 -1.85 6.76 6.11
N PHE A 28 -2.85 7.59 5.81
CA PHE A 28 -3.56 7.55 4.54
C PHE A 28 -2.66 7.90 3.34
N GLN A 29 -1.75 8.87 3.49
CA GLN A 29 -0.75 9.20 2.46
C GLN A 29 0.17 8.02 2.16
N TYR A 30 0.60 7.28 3.18
CA TYR A 30 1.41 6.08 3.01
C TYR A 30 0.69 5.00 2.19
N TYR A 31 -0.53 4.66 2.55
CA TYR A 31 -1.32 3.67 1.80
C TYR A 31 -1.62 4.12 0.37
N ASN A 32 -1.87 5.40 0.15
CA ASN A 32 -2.07 5.95 -1.19
C ASN A 32 -0.79 5.89 -2.04
N ALA A 33 0.39 6.10 -1.45
CA ALA A 33 1.66 5.94 -2.17
C ALA A 33 1.83 4.49 -2.66
N ILE A 34 1.50 3.50 -1.83
CA ILE A 34 1.50 2.08 -2.21
C ILE A 34 0.53 1.83 -3.37
N ALA A 35 -0.72 2.25 -3.22
CA ALA A 35 -1.78 2.01 -4.21
C ALA A 35 -1.57 2.76 -5.53
N SER A 36 -0.88 3.90 -5.50
CA SER A 36 -0.49 4.62 -6.71
C SER A 36 0.74 4.05 -7.42
N GLY A 37 1.43 3.09 -6.80
CA GLY A 37 2.67 2.50 -7.32
C GLY A 37 3.88 3.45 -7.21
N ASP A 38 3.87 4.37 -6.25
CA ASP A 38 4.93 5.36 -6.02
C ASP A 38 6.05 4.77 -5.15
N ILE A 39 6.94 4.00 -5.80
CA ILE A 39 8.08 3.34 -5.14
C ILE A 39 9.00 4.36 -4.45
N GLU A 40 9.17 5.54 -5.02
CA GLU A 40 10.08 6.54 -4.48
C GLU A 40 9.58 7.07 -3.12
N ASN A 41 8.31 7.47 -3.05
CA ASN A 41 7.70 7.90 -1.80
C ASN A 41 7.66 6.77 -0.76
N VAL A 42 7.27 5.56 -1.16
CA VAL A 42 7.25 4.40 -0.26
C VAL A 42 8.64 4.12 0.32
N SER A 43 9.70 4.20 -0.48
CA SER A 43 11.08 3.99 -0.02
C SER A 43 11.53 5.01 1.03
N ARG A 44 11.01 6.24 1.00
CA ARG A 44 11.32 7.26 2.01
C ARG A 44 10.78 6.93 3.39
N TYR A 45 9.68 6.19 3.47
CA TYR A 45 9.15 5.72 4.76
C TYR A 45 10.08 4.70 5.39
N PHE A 46 10.66 3.77 4.62
CA PHE A 46 11.62 2.79 5.13
C PHE A 46 12.94 3.39 5.62
N MET A 47 13.37 4.52 5.04
CA MET A 47 14.59 5.20 5.47
C MET A 47 14.43 5.96 6.80
N LYS A 48 13.21 6.18 7.26
CA LYS A 48 12.92 6.84 8.53
C LYS A 48 12.77 5.86 9.71
N GLU A 49 12.51 4.61 9.41
CA GLU A 49 12.30 3.57 10.41
C GLU A 49 13.64 2.84 10.64
N ASP A 50 14.42 3.32 11.61
CA ASP A 50 15.40 2.50 12.31
C ASP A 50 14.71 1.24 12.87
N ASP A 51 15.50 0.24 13.31
CA ASP A 51 15.14 -1.11 13.79
C ASP A 51 13.92 -1.23 14.75
N GLN A 52 13.12 -0.18 14.91
CA GLN A 52 11.97 -0.07 15.81
C GLN A 52 10.60 -0.20 15.11
N ALA A 53 10.54 -0.82 13.94
CA ALA A 53 9.26 -1.07 13.28
C ALA A 53 8.26 -1.72 14.26
N TYR A 54 7.10 -1.09 14.46
CA TYR A 54 6.06 -1.49 15.41
C TYR A 54 6.37 -1.39 16.91
N SER A 55 7.47 -0.77 17.32
CA SER A 55 7.80 -0.57 18.74
C SER A 55 7.49 0.84 19.23
N GLY A 56 7.14 1.77 18.35
CA GLY A 56 6.74 3.13 18.71
C GLY A 56 5.35 3.19 19.37
N ASP A 57 5.20 4.05 20.37
CA ASP A 57 3.91 4.29 21.05
C ASP A 57 2.82 4.78 20.07
N GLU A 58 3.20 5.31 18.91
CA GLU A 58 2.32 5.84 17.86
C GLU A 58 1.50 4.78 17.13
N TYR A 59 1.94 3.51 17.12
CA TYR A 59 1.17 2.40 16.53
C TYR A 59 0.17 1.77 17.51
N GLY A 60 0.24 2.16 18.79
CA GLY A 60 -0.56 1.57 19.84
C GLY A 60 -0.07 0.18 20.26
N LYS A 61 -0.40 -0.21 21.48
CA LYS A 61 0.03 -1.49 22.05
C LYS A 61 -1.11 -2.50 21.97
N LEU A 62 -1.03 -3.45 21.04
CA LEU A 62 -2.00 -4.51 20.84
C LEU A 62 -1.71 -5.77 21.66
N SER A 63 -0.46 -5.94 22.15
CA SER A 63 -0.03 -7.07 22.98
C SER A 63 1.10 -6.68 23.91
N GLY A 64 1.19 -7.34 25.08
CA GLY A 64 2.34 -7.25 25.98
C GLY A 64 3.58 -7.99 25.47
N ASP A 65 3.41 -8.94 24.55
CA ASP A 65 4.49 -9.67 23.87
C ASP A 65 4.86 -8.94 22.58
N SER A 66 6.14 -8.55 22.44
CA SER A 66 6.60 -7.72 21.32
C SER A 66 6.44 -8.40 19.95
N LEU A 67 6.69 -9.72 19.85
CA LEU A 67 6.53 -10.43 18.59
C LEU A 67 5.07 -10.53 18.21
N ARG A 68 4.21 -10.82 19.18
CA ARG A 68 2.74 -10.87 18.97
C ARG A 68 2.21 -9.50 18.59
N ASN A 69 2.70 -8.44 19.22
CA ASN A 69 2.35 -7.06 18.86
C ASN A 69 2.71 -6.76 17.40
N ALA A 70 3.93 -7.07 16.97
CA ALA A 70 4.37 -6.89 15.60
C ALA A 70 3.52 -7.71 14.60
N ARG A 71 3.18 -8.95 14.94
CA ARG A 71 2.32 -9.80 14.09
C ARG A 71 0.91 -9.22 13.93
N TYR A 72 0.33 -8.65 14.98
CA TYR A 72 -1.00 -8.02 14.89
C TYR A 72 -0.97 -6.78 13.99
N HIS A 73 0.02 -5.91 14.15
CA HIS A 73 0.20 -4.75 13.27
C HIS A 73 0.44 -5.17 11.83
N PHE A 74 1.24 -6.22 11.60
CA PHE A 74 1.45 -6.76 10.26
C PHE A 74 0.14 -7.20 9.59
N VAL A 75 -0.71 -7.95 10.30
CA VAL A 75 -2.01 -8.40 9.75
C VAL A 75 -2.92 -7.22 9.43
N VAL A 76 -2.98 -6.20 10.30
CA VAL A 76 -3.75 -4.98 10.05
C VAL A 76 -3.23 -4.28 8.79
N ALA A 77 -1.91 -4.09 8.67
CA ALA A 77 -1.30 -3.44 7.50
C ALA A 77 -1.58 -4.22 6.20
N VAL A 78 -1.39 -5.54 6.19
CA VAL A 78 -1.71 -6.39 5.03
C VAL A 78 -3.17 -6.22 4.62
N ALA A 79 -4.10 -6.24 5.59
CA ALA A 79 -5.52 -6.12 5.31
C ALA A 79 -5.88 -4.76 4.69
N LEU A 80 -5.30 -3.67 5.19
CA LEU A 80 -5.54 -2.32 4.67
C LEU A 80 -4.94 -2.14 3.27
N ILE A 81 -3.66 -2.51 3.09
CA ILE A 81 -2.97 -2.42 1.79
C ILE A 81 -3.73 -3.21 0.72
N THR A 82 -4.13 -4.43 1.02
CA THR A 82 -4.88 -5.28 0.10
C THR A 82 -6.15 -4.59 -0.40
N ARG A 83 -6.96 -4.05 0.51
CA ARG A 83 -8.23 -3.42 0.16
C ARG A 83 -8.04 -2.14 -0.63
N ILE A 84 -7.10 -1.29 -0.23
CA ILE A 84 -6.80 -0.05 -0.94
C ILE A 84 -6.26 -0.35 -2.35
N CYS A 85 -5.40 -1.35 -2.51
CA CYS A 85 -4.91 -1.76 -3.83
C CYS A 85 -6.04 -2.30 -4.73
N VAL A 86 -7.02 -3.05 -4.18
CA VAL A 86 -8.20 -3.49 -4.92
C VAL A 86 -9.06 -2.30 -5.37
N GLU A 87 -9.30 -1.32 -4.49
CA GLU A 87 -10.03 -0.09 -4.82
C GLU A 87 -9.33 0.71 -5.94
N HIS A 88 -8.00 0.63 -6.03
CA HIS A 88 -7.20 1.26 -7.08
C HIS A 88 -6.96 0.35 -8.29
N GLY A 89 -7.71 -0.76 -8.38
CA GLY A 89 -7.82 -1.58 -9.57
C GLY A 89 -6.96 -2.84 -9.58
N MET A 90 -6.26 -3.20 -8.51
CA MET A 90 -5.63 -4.52 -8.43
C MET A 90 -6.70 -5.62 -8.55
N GLU A 91 -6.40 -6.64 -9.34
CA GLU A 91 -7.30 -7.78 -9.47
C GLU A 91 -7.51 -8.43 -8.09
N ARG A 92 -8.77 -8.65 -7.72
CA ARG A 92 -9.20 -9.02 -6.38
C ARG A 92 -8.58 -10.34 -5.90
N GLU A 93 -8.63 -11.39 -6.71
CA GLU A 93 -8.12 -12.70 -6.34
C GLU A 93 -6.59 -12.67 -6.16
N THR A 94 -5.89 -11.92 -7.02
CA THR A 94 -4.45 -11.67 -6.87
C THR A 94 -4.13 -10.97 -5.55
N ALA A 95 -4.87 -9.92 -5.21
CA ALA A 95 -4.65 -9.15 -3.98
C ALA A 95 -4.88 -10.01 -2.72
N TYR A 96 -5.99 -10.76 -2.67
CA TYR A 96 -6.29 -11.62 -1.52
C TYR A 96 -5.32 -12.79 -1.41
N THR A 97 -4.96 -13.44 -2.51
CA THR A 97 -3.96 -14.52 -2.50
C THR A 97 -2.59 -14.01 -1.99
N LEU A 98 -2.17 -12.80 -2.40
CA LEU A 98 -0.96 -12.19 -1.87
C LEU A 98 -1.06 -11.93 -0.36
N SER A 99 -2.18 -11.42 0.11
CA SER A 99 -2.45 -11.23 1.54
C SER A 99 -2.26 -12.53 2.31
N ASP A 100 -2.87 -13.60 1.84
CA ASP A 100 -2.79 -14.92 2.49
C ASP A 100 -1.35 -15.44 2.52
N ILE A 101 -0.61 -15.31 1.41
CA ILE A 101 0.80 -15.72 1.32
C ILE A 101 1.66 -14.95 2.33
N PHE A 102 1.49 -13.65 2.43
CA PHE A 102 2.27 -12.83 3.35
C PHE A 102 1.94 -13.13 4.81
N ILE A 103 0.66 -13.33 5.16
CA ILE A 103 0.24 -13.70 6.52
C ILE A 103 0.80 -15.09 6.90
N GLN A 104 0.72 -16.07 6.00
CA GLN A 104 1.27 -17.42 6.24
C GLN A 104 2.80 -17.37 6.42
N LYS A 105 3.52 -16.58 5.62
CA LYS A 105 4.96 -16.39 5.81
C LYS A 105 5.27 -15.74 7.15
N MET A 106 4.52 -14.73 7.57
CA MET A 106 4.70 -14.05 8.86
C MET A 106 4.52 -15.01 10.03
N ASP A 107 3.60 -15.95 9.95
CA ASP A 107 3.30 -16.89 11.03
C ASP A 107 4.50 -17.75 11.43
N HIS A 108 5.42 -18.03 10.51
CA HIS A 108 6.64 -18.80 10.74
C HIS A 108 7.81 -17.99 11.32
N LEU A 109 7.71 -16.65 11.37
CA LEU A 109 8.80 -15.79 11.83
C LEU A 109 8.86 -15.75 13.37
N GLN A 110 10.08 -15.70 13.91
CA GLN A 110 10.32 -15.83 15.33
C GLN A 110 10.81 -14.53 16.00
N THR A 111 11.09 -13.47 15.24
CA THR A 111 11.59 -12.19 15.75
C THR A 111 10.84 -11.01 15.14
N VAL A 112 10.79 -9.90 15.90
CA VAL A 112 10.22 -8.62 15.43
C VAL A 112 10.93 -8.14 14.18
N SER A 113 12.26 -8.23 14.13
CA SER A 113 13.07 -7.80 12.97
C SER A 113 12.72 -8.59 11.70
N GLN A 114 12.47 -9.91 11.82
CA GLN A 114 12.02 -10.72 10.68
C GLN A 114 10.62 -10.28 10.19
N VAL A 115 9.70 -9.96 11.10
CA VAL A 115 8.36 -9.45 10.76
C VAL A 115 8.47 -8.10 10.05
N ALA A 116 9.32 -7.19 10.54
CA ALA A 116 9.58 -5.90 9.92
C ALA A 116 10.18 -6.04 8.51
N ALA A 117 11.16 -6.92 8.32
CA ALA A 117 11.74 -7.20 7.01
C ALA A 117 10.72 -7.77 6.02
N LEU A 118 9.82 -8.64 6.47
CA LEU A 118 8.74 -9.17 5.66
C LEU A 118 7.72 -8.07 5.31
N HIS A 119 7.40 -7.17 6.25
CA HIS A 119 6.54 -6.01 6.00
C HIS A 119 7.09 -5.14 4.86
N ASN A 120 8.37 -4.78 4.93
CA ASN A 120 9.02 -4.00 3.90
C ASN A 120 8.97 -4.72 2.53
N THR A 121 9.20 -6.04 2.53
CA THR A 121 9.08 -6.86 1.32
C THR A 121 7.66 -6.83 0.74
N MET A 122 6.65 -6.99 1.58
CA MET A 122 5.24 -6.94 1.21
C MET A 122 4.85 -5.60 0.59
N VAL A 123 5.20 -4.50 1.26
CA VAL A 123 4.89 -3.15 0.79
C VAL A 123 5.53 -2.89 -0.58
N VAL A 124 6.79 -3.25 -0.76
CA VAL A 124 7.49 -3.11 -2.06
C VAL A 124 6.84 -3.97 -3.14
N ASP A 125 6.42 -5.20 -2.84
CA ASP A 125 5.77 -6.09 -3.81
C ASP A 125 4.42 -5.53 -4.27
N PHE A 126 3.55 -5.12 -3.34
CA PHE A 126 2.27 -4.48 -3.67
C PHE A 126 2.48 -3.21 -4.50
N THR A 127 3.41 -2.34 -4.10
CA THR A 127 3.69 -1.09 -4.81
C THR A 127 4.17 -1.34 -6.24
N LYS A 128 5.07 -2.30 -6.45
CA LYS A 128 5.57 -2.68 -7.78
C LYS A 128 4.45 -3.22 -8.68
N ARG A 129 3.56 -4.03 -8.14
CA ARG A 129 2.40 -4.55 -8.89
C ARG A 129 1.46 -3.44 -9.30
N MET A 130 1.15 -2.51 -8.40
CA MET A 130 0.35 -1.32 -8.71
C MET A 130 1.02 -0.44 -9.77
N GLN A 131 2.32 -0.23 -9.69
CA GLN A 131 3.08 0.50 -10.70
C GLN A 131 3.01 -0.16 -12.09
N LYS A 132 3.17 -1.50 -12.13
CA LYS A 132 3.08 -2.27 -13.37
C LYS A 132 1.70 -2.15 -13.99
N GLN A 133 0.65 -2.35 -13.19
CA GLN A 133 -0.73 -2.26 -13.62
C GLN A 133 -1.07 -0.86 -14.16
N LYS A 134 -0.61 0.19 -13.51
CA LYS A 134 -0.81 1.57 -13.98
C LYS A 134 -0.19 1.80 -15.36
N LYS A 135 1.00 1.23 -15.61
CA LYS A 135 1.65 1.28 -16.93
C LYS A 135 0.83 0.50 -17.97
N GLU A 136 0.40 -0.72 -17.64
CA GLU A 136 -0.41 -1.56 -18.55
C GLU A 136 -1.74 -0.89 -18.90
N ASN A 137 -2.43 -0.29 -17.93
CA ASN A 137 -3.65 0.47 -18.17
C ASN A 137 -3.41 1.71 -19.04
N ALA A 138 -2.30 2.41 -18.87
CA ALA A 138 -1.95 3.54 -19.74
C ALA A 138 -1.72 3.08 -21.19
N TYR A 139 -1.02 1.97 -21.42
CA TYR A 139 -0.87 1.40 -22.76
C TYR A 139 -2.19 0.96 -23.37
N SER A 140 -3.07 0.35 -22.58
CA SER A 140 -4.42 -0.07 -23.02
C SER A 140 -5.24 1.13 -23.51
N ILE A 141 -5.22 2.27 -22.83
CA ILE A 141 -5.90 3.50 -23.24
C ILE A 141 -5.36 4.02 -24.60
N TYR A 142 -4.06 3.99 -24.81
CA TYR A 142 -3.47 4.42 -26.09
C TYR A 142 -3.85 3.47 -27.22
N VAL A 143 -3.86 2.17 -26.98
CA VAL A 143 -4.30 1.18 -27.96
C VAL A 143 -5.78 1.37 -28.28
N MET A 144 -6.65 1.57 -27.30
CA MET A 144 -8.08 1.84 -27.52
C MET A 144 -8.28 3.10 -28.36
N ARG A 145 -7.62 4.22 -28.03
CA ARG A 145 -7.70 5.45 -28.82
C ARG A 145 -7.20 5.27 -30.25
N ALA A 146 -6.15 4.47 -30.45
CA ALA A 146 -5.67 4.15 -31.79
C ALA A 146 -6.71 3.34 -32.57
N ILE A 147 -7.36 2.35 -31.96
CA ILE A 147 -8.44 1.55 -32.56
C ILE A 147 -9.64 2.45 -32.90
N GLU A 148 -10.07 3.31 -32.00
CA GLU A 148 -11.16 4.27 -32.23
C GLU A 148 -10.86 5.19 -33.42
N TYR A 149 -9.63 5.74 -33.47
CA TYR A 149 -9.20 6.59 -34.58
C TYR A 149 -9.21 5.82 -35.91
N ILE A 150 -8.63 4.62 -35.95
CA ILE A 150 -8.62 3.75 -37.15
C ILE A 150 -10.06 3.45 -37.59
N SER A 151 -10.93 3.09 -36.63
CA SER A 151 -12.34 2.75 -36.94
C SER A 151 -13.12 3.96 -37.51
N ALA A 152 -12.85 5.16 -37.01
CA ALA A 152 -13.50 6.39 -37.49
C ALA A 152 -12.99 6.81 -38.90
N HIS A 153 -11.81 6.36 -39.32
CA HIS A 153 -11.15 6.77 -40.57
C HIS A 153 -10.88 5.60 -41.51
N LEU A 154 -11.68 4.52 -41.39
CA LEU A 154 -11.52 3.31 -42.23
C LEU A 154 -11.51 3.56 -43.74
N HIS A 155 -12.16 4.63 -44.19
CA HIS A 155 -12.24 5.01 -45.60
C HIS A 155 -11.19 6.05 -46.03
N ASP A 156 -10.38 6.52 -45.11
CA ASP A 156 -9.34 7.52 -45.36
C ASP A 156 -7.94 6.86 -45.50
N LYS A 157 -7.03 7.55 -46.20
CA LYS A 157 -5.64 7.13 -46.20
C LYS A 157 -5.01 7.38 -44.80
N LEU A 158 -4.94 6.33 -43.97
CA LEU A 158 -4.32 6.38 -42.66
C LEU A 158 -2.81 6.64 -42.78
N GLN A 159 -2.38 7.78 -42.25
CA GLN A 159 -0.96 8.06 -42.10
C GLN A 159 -0.54 7.81 -40.64
N ILE A 160 0.50 7.03 -40.42
CA ILE A 160 1.04 6.72 -39.07
C ILE A 160 1.38 8.00 -38.29
N ALA A 161 1.77 9.09 -38.99
CA ALA A 161 2.03 10.40 -38.39
C ALA A 161 0.78 11.07 -37.77
N ALA A 162 -0.43 10.67 -38.17
CA ALA A 162 -1.69 11.20 -37.63
C ALA A 162 -2.10 10.49 -36.31
N ILE A 163 -1.60 9.28 -36.07
CA ILE A 163 -1.74 8.57 -34.81
C ILE A 163 -0.68 9.09 -33.84
N ARG A 164 -0.76 10.37 -33.48
CA ARG A 164 0.13 10.94 -32.46
C ARG A 164 -0.26 10.42 -31.08
N LEU A 165 0.51 9.48 -30.57
CA LEU A 165 0.55 9.21 -29.14
C LEU A 165 1.03 10.50 -28.44
N PRO A 166 0.32 11.01 -27.41
CA PRO A 166 0.82 12.17 -26.67
C PRO A 166 2.21 11.81 -26.10
N ARG A 167 3.19 12.63 -26.45
CA ARG A 167 4.54 12.50 -25.86
C ARG A 167 4.38 12.57 -24.34
N GLN A 168 4.97 11.61 -23.66
CA GLN A 168 5.18 11.72 -22.22
C GLN A 168 5.84 13.10 -21.97
N GLN A 169 5.11 14.00 -21.33
CA GLN A 169 5.75 15.15 -20.72
C GLN A 169 6.62 14.56 -19.60
N ALA A 170 7.92 14.60 -19.79
CA ALA A 170 8.87 14.35 -18.75
C ALA A 170 8.53 15.35 -17.61
N VAL A 171 8.05 14.82 -16.50
CA VAL A 171 7.88 15.59 -15.28
C VAL A 171 9.31 15.87 -14.81
N THR A 172 9.75 17.11 -14.99
CA THR A 172 10.93 17.68 -14.35
C THR A 172 10.67 17.90 -12.88
#